data_19eef7aa13cd6f85345e30e40d00437f
#
_entry.id   19eef7aa13cd6f85345e30e40d00437f
#
_cell.length_a   1.000
_cell.length_b   1.000
_cell.length_c   1.000
_cell.angle_alpha   90.00
_cell.angle_beta   90.00
_cell.angle_gamma   90.00
#
_symmetry.space_group_name_H-M   'P 1'
#
loop_
_entity.id
_entity.type
_entity.pdbx_description
1 polymer ?
#
loop_
_entity_poly.entity_id
_entity_poly.type
_entity_poly.pdbx_seq_one_letter_code
_entity_poly.pdbx_strand_id
1 'polypeptide(L)'
;MPKILNALLCKFPYLELFTNLTKMRYTKVKSILSLFFVLLLPVFLRAQSNNSSSGSNLNKLQQQFVDLRFGMFIHFNMPTYWNADWPDPEASPALFNPKKLNADQWAKAAKSANMTYGCLTTKHHSGFCIWDTKSTDYSVMNSPYKKDVVKQFADAFRANGLKVMLYYSILDTHHKIRPNQIEPEDIEMIKTQLTELLTKYGKIEALIIDGWDAPWSRISYDDVSFQDIYNLIKKLQPECLVMDLNGAKYPGDGLYYTDIKTYEMGAGQRMAKDVKRMPTLACLPINSAWFWKEDFPTVPVREPQKIVNELIKPLNEASCNFILNVAPNRDGLIDDNALASLKEVGKLWKNEGPTTKLSPLEDPIIASNIAINAPANSSWSDDMNIMDFANDDDYHSSWQSNPRVKEPWFEIDFKKDRSFNTIVVFESKANISKYKLQYWDGAAWKQIFSGDNAERVKLHRFDRVWGSKVRIQIEGSKENPSIAEFQVFDERR
;
A
#
# COMPACT_ATOMS: atom_id res chain seq x y z
N MET A 1 -44.32 22.67 48.92
CA MET A 1 -44.06 23.37 47.66
C MET A 1 -44.75 22.62 46.54
N PRO A 2 -45.91 23.07 46.15
CA PRO A 2 -46.50 22.71 44.88
C PRO A 2 -46.99 23.96 44.14
N LYS A 3 -46.27 24.39 43.14
CA LYS A 3 -46.68 25.38 42.14
C LYS A 3 -45.66 25.41 41.01
N ILE A 4 -45.69 24.45 40.12
CA ILE A 4 -45.19 24.49 38.71
C ILE A 4 -45.64 23.19 38.08
N LEU A 5 -46.95 23.01 37.89
CA LEU A 5 -47.48 21.92 37.09
C LEU A 5 -48.84 22.27 36.45
N ASN A 6 -48.99 23.54 36.01
CA ASN A 6 -50.23 23.98 35.35
C ASN A 6 -49.97 24.97 34.20
N ALA A 7 -48.96 24.77 33.37
CA ALA A 7 -48.72 25.64 32.21
C ALA A 7 -48.24 24.90 30.97
N LEU A 8 -48.66 23.65 30.74
CA LEU A 8 -48.30 22.88 29.50
C LEU A 8 -49.41 21.95 28.99
N LEU A 9 -50.68 22.29 29.22
CA LEU A 9 -51.83 21.55 28.70
C LEU A 9 -52.78 22.47 27.92
N CYS A 10 -52.28 23.22 26.95
CA CYS A 10 -53.08 23.90 25.95
C CYS A 10 -52.24 24.04 24.65
N LYS A 11 -52.29 23.02 23.80
CA LYS A 11 -52.13 23.08 22.34
C LYS A 11 -51.65 21.75 21.81
N PHE A 12 -52.59 20.84 21.60
CA PHE A 12 -52.52 19.84 20.50
C PHE A 12 -53.89 19.20 20.30
N PRO A 13 -54.62 19.50 19.23
CA PRO A 13 -55.93 18.94 18.92
C PRO A 13 -55.75 17.71 18.04
N TYR A 14 -55.24 16.58 18.57
CA TYR A 14 -55.17 15.30 17.86
C TYR A 14 -55.30 14.09 18.80
N LEU A 15 -56.23 14.16 19.80
CA LEU A 15 -56.46 13.04 20.71
C LEU A 15 -57.81 12.36 20.50
N GLU A 16 -58.48 12.53 19.36
CA GLU A 16 -59.77 11.85 19.08
C GLU A 16 -59.66 10.68 18.04
N LEU A 17 -58.43 10.31 17.59
CA LEU A 17 -58.28 9.21 16.63
C LEU A 17 -57.84 7.86 17.26
N PHE A 18 -57.71 7.78 18.59
CA PHE A 18 -57.23 6.54 19.23
C PHE A 18 -58.32 5.69 19.88
N THR A 19 -59.58 6.07 19.87
CA THR A 19 -60.67 5.30 20.51
C THR A 19 -61.46 4.36 19.59
N ASN A 20 -61.17 4.28 18.30
CA ASN A 20 -61.85 3.41 17.35
C ASN A 20 -61.06 2.22 16.80
N LEU A 21 -59.89 1.88 17.34
CA LEU A 21 -59.07 0.77 16.86
C LEU A 21 -59.09 -0.47 17.74
N THR A 22 -59.90 -0.54 18.82
CA THR A 22 -59.94 -1.64 19.75
C THR A 22 -60.95 -2.76 19.41
N LYS A 23 -61.48 -2.85 18.22
CA LYS A 23 -62.35 -3.94 17.79
C LYS A 23 -62.01 -4.58 16.42
N MET A 24 -60.74 -4.70 16.10
CA MET A 24 -60.29 -5.60 15.05
C MET A 24 -59.79 -6.91 15.65
N ARG A 25 -60.46 -8.02 15.30
CA ARG A 25 -60.28 -9.35 15.82
C ARG A 25 -58.82 -9.81 15.71
N TYR A 26 -58.31 -10.41 16.76
CA TYR A 26 -57.00 -11.01 17.02
C TYR A 26 -56.43 -11.94 15.92
N THR A 27 -57.22 -12.34 14.94
CA THR A 27 -56.85 -13.24 13.85
C THR A 27 -56.14 -12.60 12.67
N LYS A 28 -56.27 -11.25 12.47
CA LYS A 28 -55.59 -10.56 11.35
C LYS A 28 -54.20 -9.98 11.71
N VAL A 29 -53.91 -9.82 13.01
CA VAL A 29 -52.62 -9.29 13.45
C VAL A 29 -51.50 -10.34 13.39
N LYS A 30 -51.83 -11.65 13.59
CA LYS A 30 -50.83 -12.73 13.48
C LYS A 30 -50.38 -12.95 12.02
N SER A 31 -51.22 -12.71 11.03
CA SER A 31 -50.87 -12.89 9.62
C SER A 31 -49.98 -11.73 9.09
N ILE A 32 -50.15 -10.52 9.61
CA ILE A 32 -49.36 -9.36 9.21
C ILE A 32 -47.96 -9.40 9.85
N LEU A 33 -47.82 -9.83 11.11
CA LEU A 33 -46.53 -10.02 11.77
C LEU A 33 -45.73 -11.19 11.16
N SER A 34 -46.40 -12.27 10.68
CA SER A 34 -45.73 -13.37 9.99
C SER A 34 -45.23 -12.97 8.60
N LEU A 35 -45.94 -12.06 7.90
CA LEU A 35 -45.48 -11.56 6.59
C LEU A 35 -44.29 -10.57 6.71
N PHE A 36 -44.21 -9.77 7.80
CA PHE A 36 -43.09 -8.90 8.06
C PHE A 36 -41.82 -9.65 8.48
N PHE A 37 -41.96 -10.79 9.19
CA PHE A 37 -40.82 -11.62 9.58
C PHE A 37 -40.21 -12.41 8.42
N VAL A 38 -41.06 -12.81 7.41
CA VAL A 38 -40.58 -13.51 6.21
C VAL A 38 -39.92 -12.56 5.20
N LEU A 39 -40.29 -11.28 5.19
CA LEU A 39 -39.66 -10.27 4.32
C LEU A 39 -38.39 -9.65 4.86
N LEU A 40 -38.11 -9.76 6.17
CA LEU A 40 -36.89 -9.26 6.79
C LEU A 40 -35.74 -10.31 6.85
N LEU A 41 -36.05 -11.60 6.74
CA LEU A 41 -35.03 -12.66 6.70
C LEU A 41 -34.05 -12.57 5.51
N PRO A 42 -34.45 -12.21 4.27
CA PRO A 42 -33.49 -12.08 3.19
C PRO A 42 -32.62 -10.81 3.27
N VAL A 43 -33.03 -9.79 4.06
CA VAL A 43 -32.24 -8.57 4.24
C VAL A 43 -31.10 -8.78 5.25
N PHE A 44 -31.35 -9.57 6.30
CA PHE A 44 -30.29 -9.92 7.27
C PHE A 44 -29.29 -10.95 6.73
N LEU A 45 -29.72 -11.86 5.86
CA LEU A 45 -28.81 -12.82 5.19
C LEU A 45 -27.97 -12.16 4.08
N ARG A 46 -28.37 -11.00 3.55
CA ARG A 46 -27.57 -10.24 2.58
C ARG A 46 -26.52 -9.34 3.24
N ALA A 47 -26.66 -9.00 4.51
CA ALA A 47 -25.70 -8.17 5.23
C ALA A 47 -24.48 -8.95 5.75
N GLN A 48 -24.56 -10.29 5.85
CA GLN A 48 -23.44 -11.14 6.26
C GLN A 48 -22.59 -11.69 5.10
N SER A 49 -22.98 -11.47 3.83
CA SER A 49 -22.23 -12.00 2.68
C SER A 49 -21.32 -10.97 1.98
N ASN A 50 -21.24 -9.74 2.48
CA ASN A 50 -20.46 -8.68 1.82
C ASN A 50 -19.01 -8.57 2.28
N ASN A 51 -18.56 -9.34 3.28
CA ASN A 51 -17.17 -9.29 3.72
C ASN A 51 -16.23 -10.28 3.01
N SER A 52 -16.76 -11.21 2.19
CA SER A 52 -15.93 -12.13 1.40
C SER A 52 -15.66 -11.65 -0.05
N SER A 53 -16.24 -10.53 -0.48
CA SER A 53 -16.11 -10.05 -1.86
C SER A 53 -14.94 -9.09 -2.10
N SER A 54 -14.36 -8.47 -1.06
CA SER A 54 -13.24 -7.54 -1.23
C SER A 54 -11.93 -8.26 -1.57
N GLY A 55 -11.59 -9.33 -0.85
CA GLY A 55 -10.37 -10.10 -1.09
C GLY A 55 -10.35 -10.77 -2.49
N SER A 56 -11.49 -11.27 -2.97
CA SER A 56 -11.57 -11.86 -4.32
C SER A 56 -11.34 -10.84 -5.44
N ASN A 57 -11.72 -9.57 -5.24
CA ASN A 57 -11.50 -8.51 -6.22
C ASN A 57 -10.04 -8.03 -6.22
N LEU A 58 -9.42 -7.84 -5.06
CA LEU A 58 -8.02 -7.44 -4.95
C LEU A 58 -7.10 -8.50 -5.57
N ASN A 59 -7.28 -9.78 -5.26
CA ASN A 59 -6.50 -10.88 -5.84
C ASN A 59 -6.60 -10.91 -7.38
N LYS A 60 -7.76 -10.59 -7.93
CA LYS A 60 -7.95 -10.45 -9.38
C LYS A 60 -7.15 -9.27 -9.96
N LEU A 61 -7.18 -8.11 -9.29
CA LEU A 61 -6.43 -6.93 -9.71
C LEU A 61 -4.90 -7.18 -9.63
N GLN A 62 -4.45 -7.86 -8.59
CA GLN A 62 -3.06 -8.26 -8.41
C GLN A 62 -2.61 -9.21 -9.55
N GLN A 63 -3.43 -10.22 -9.91
CA GLN A 63 -3.14 -11.09 -11.04
C GLN A 63 -3.08 -10.31 -12.34
N GLN A 64 -4.05 -9.44 -12.60
CA GLN A 64 -4.07 -8.59 -13.80
C GLN A 64 -2.82 -7.71 -13.89
N PHE A 65 -2.35 -7.20 -12.76
CA PHE A 65 -1.12 -6.39 -12.70
C PHE A 65 0.13 -7.22 -13.02
N VAL A 66 0.27 -8.41 -12.44
CA VAL A 66 1.39 -9.31 -12.71
C VAL A 66 1.40 -9.73 -14.19
N ASP A 67 0.23 -9.95 -14.79
CA ASP A 67 0.08 -10.29 -16.22
C ASP A 67 0.48 -9.15 -17.17
N LEU A 68 0.62 -7.92 -16.69
CA LEU A 68 1.21 -6.80 -17.47
C LEU A 68 2.70 -7.01 -17.74
N ARG A 69 3.42 -7.70 -16.88
CA ARG A 69 4.80 -8.18 -16.98
C ARG A 69 5.89 -7.12 -17.12
N PHE A 70 5.75 -6.16 -18.05
CA PHE A 70 6.80 -5.20 -18.37
C PHE A 70 6.24 -3.84 -18.73
N GLY A 71 6.79 -2.78 -18.12
CA GLY A 71 6.37 -1.40 -18.33
C GLY A 71 7.51 -0.39 -18.37
N MET A 72 7.17 0.86 -18.72
CA MET A 72 8.10 1.99 -18.73
C MET A 72 7.85 2.89 -17.53
N PHE A 73 8.88 3.11 -16.71
CA PHE A 73 8.91 4.19 -15.74
C PHE A 73 9.50 5.44 -16.41
N ILE A 74 8.90 6.59 -16.16
CA ILE A 74 9.31 7.86 -16.74
C ILE A 74 9.59 8.84 -15.60
N HIS A 75 10.86 9.03 -15.30
CA HIS A 75 11.29 10.08 -14.39
C HIS A 75 11.56 11.36 -15.20
N PHE A 76 10.59 12.28 -15.17
CA PHE A 76 10.66 13.56 -15.83
C PHE A 76 10.03 14.63 -14.94
N ASN A 77 10.87 15.42 -14.28
CA ASN A 77 10.45 16.44 -13.32
C ASN A 77 11.60 17.46 -13.13
N MET A 78 11.54 18.31 -12.11
CA MET A 78 12.55 19.32 -11.80
C MET A 78 14.00 18.78 -11.79
N PRO A 79 14.31 17.57 -11.26
CA PRO A 79 15.67 17.02 -11.31
C PRO A 79 16.27 16.89 -12.70
N THR A 80 15.46 16.68 -13.76
CA THR A 80 15.93 16.65 -15.17
C THR A 80 16.65 17.94 -15.55
N TYR A 81 16.24 19.07 -15.00
CA TYR A 81 16.79 20.40 -15.30
C TYR A 81 17.91 20.80 -14.34
N TRP A 82 18.07 20.07 -13.22
CA TRP A 82 19.08 20.35 -12.19
C TRP A 82 20.36 19.51 -12.34
N ASN A 83 20.35 18.50 -13.18
CA ASN A 83 21.41 17.51 -13.34
C ASN A 83 21.77 16.75 -12.05
N ALA A 84 20.84 16.68 -11.09
CA ALA A 84 20.91 15.91 -9.84
C ALA A 84 19.52 15.38 -9.48
N ASP A 85 19.46 14.26 -8.74
CA ASP A 85 18.17 13.68 -8.33
C ASP A 85 17.47 14.51 -7.22
N TRP A 86 18.24 15.33 -6.52
CA TRP A 86 17.79 16.24 -5.47
C TRP A 86 18.09 17.69 -5.85
N PRO A 87 17.17 18.41 -6.48
CA PRO A 87 17.33 19.83 -6.80
C PRO A 87 17.17 20.68 -5.53
N ASP A 88 17.61 21.94 -5.62
CA ASP A 88 17.35 22.93 -4.58
C ASP A 88 15.84 23.03 -4.33
N PRO A 89 15.36 22.95 -3.10
CA PRO A 89 13.94 23.14 -2.74
C PRO A 89 13.35 24.47 -3.25
N GLU A 90 14.18 25.50 -3.37
CA GLU A 90 13.77 26.85 -3.86
C GLU A 90 14.00 27.02 -5.39
N ALA A 91 14.28 25.93 -6.10
CA ALA A 91 14.48 25.97 -7.56
C ALA A 91 13.25 26.54 -8.26
N SER A 92 13.47 27.60 -9.06
CA SER A 92 12.38 28.29 -9.74
C SER A 92 11.63 27.41 -10.72
N PRO A 93 10.28 27.41 -10.76
CA PRO A 93 9.49 26.79 -11.80
C PRO A 93 9.93 27.14 -13.23
N ALA A 94 10.58 28.30 -13.42
CA ALA A 94 11.08 28.76 -14.71
C ALA A 94 12.15 27.82 -15.33
N LEU A 95 12.80 26.98 -14.52
CA LEU A 95 13.74 25.96 -15.01
C LEU A 95 13.03 24.86 -15.80
N PHE A 96 11.80 24.52 -15.48
CA PHE A 96 11.05 23.49 -16.17
C PHE A 96 10.51 24.03 -17.52
N ASN A 97 11.27 23.81 -18.60
CA ASN A 97 10.95 24.39 -19.90
C ASN A 97 11.28 23.44 -21.06
N PRO A 98 10.63 22.28 -21.17
CA PRO A 98 10.83 21.39 -22.32
C PRO A 98 10.38 22.06 -23.61
N LYS A 99 11.27 22.08 -24.64
CA LYS A 99 10.98 22.75 -25.91
C LYS A 99 10.25 21.85 -26.91
N LYS A 100 10.38 20.52 -26.76
CA LYS A 100 9.91 19.55 -27.76
C LYS A 100 9.18 18.37 -27.09
N LEU A 101 8.64 18.52 -25.89
CA LEU A 101 8.01 17.44 -25.18
C LEU A 101 7.03 16.68 -26.08
N ASN A 102 7.24 15.37 -26.16
CA ASN A 102 6.45 14.49 -27.01
C ASN A 102 6.12 13.18 -26.29
N ALA A 103 5.02 13.18 -25.58
CA ALA A 103 4.55 11.99 -24.86
C ALA A 103 4.16 10.83 -25.80
N ASP A 104 3.81 11.11 -27.06
CA ASP A 104 3.56 10.07 -28.07
C ASP A 104 4.85 9.33 -28.46
N GLN A 105 6.01 10.04 -28.52
CA GLN A 105 7.31 9.40 -28.70
C GLN A 105 7.61 8.45 -27.52
N TRP A 106 7.29 8.84 -26.28
CA TRP A 106 7.47 7.97 -25.09
C TRP A 106 6.62 6.71 -25.20
N ALA A 107 5.33 6.87 -25.57
CA ALA A 107 4.41 5.75 -25.74
C ALA A 107 4.86 4.81 -26.87
N LYS A 108 5.30 5.35 -28.01
CA LYS A 108 5.86 4.55 -29.13
C LYS A 108 7.15 3.84 -28.74
N ALA A 109 8.01 4.47 -27.93
CA ALA A 109 9.21 3.84 -27.40
C ALA A 109 8.86 2.65 -26.49
N ALA A 110 7.89 2.80 -25.59
CA ALA A 110 7.38 1.72 -24.76
C ALA A 110 6.81 0.57 -25.62
N LYS A 111 6.00 0.88 -26.62
CA LYS A 111 5.45 -0.12 -27.57
C LYS A 111 6.56 -0.85 -28.33
N SER A 112 7.63 -0.16 -28.72
CA SER A 112 8.73 -0.78 -29.45
C SER A 112 9.46 -1.86 -28.63
N ALA A 113 9.39 -1.77 -27.28
CA ALA A 113 9.93 -2.76 -26.35
C ALA A 113 8.88 -3.81 -25.90
N ASN A 114 7.69 -3.83 -26.51
CA ASN A 114 6.54 -4.67 -26.13
C ASN A 114 6.03 -4.40 -24.68
N MET A 115 6.28 -3.23 -24.12
CA MET A 115 5.73 -2.82 -22.83
C MET A 115 4.20 -2.65 -22.93
N THR A 116 3.52 -2.85 -21.81
CA THR A 116 2.06 -2.86 -21.71
C THR A 116 1.48 -1.67 -20.95
N TYR A 117 2.32 -0.93 -20.25
CA TYR A 117 1.93 0.26 -19.46
C TYR A 117 3.09 1.24 -19.31
N GLY A 118 2.76 2.46 -18.88
CA GLY A 118 3.72 3.45 -18.40
C GLY A 118 3.35 4.01 -17.04
N CYS A 119 4.34 4.42 -16.27
CA CYS A 119 4.22 5.12 -15.00
C CYS A 119 5.00 6.44 -15.07
N LEU A 120 4.36 7.57 -14.76
CA LEU A 120 4.98 8.90 -14.79
C LEU A 120 5.15 9.45 -13.37
N THR A 121 6.32 10.03 -13.08
CA THR A 121 6.56 10.80 -11.84
C THR A 121 5.79 12.12 -11.88
N THR A 122 4.61 12.17 -11.28
CA THR A 122 3.77 13.38 -11.28
C THR A 122 4.31 14.46 -10.37
N LYS A 123 4.77 14.07 -9.19
CA LYS A 123 5.52 14.89 -8.21
C LYS A 123 6.62 14.03 -7.60
N HIS A 124 7.85 14.51 -7.66
CA HIS A 124 9.00 13.91 -6.98
C HIS A 124 9.30 14.67 -5.67
N HIS A 125 10.35 14.32 -4.95
CA HIS A 125 10.70 14.86 -3.64
C HIS A 125 10.92 16.38 -3.57
N SER A 126 11.14 17.02 -4.74
CA SER A 126 11.23 18.48 -4.82
C SER A 126 9.90 19.21 -4.63
N GLY A 127 8.77 18.47 -4.72
CA GLY A 127 7.43 19.08 -4.59
C GLY A 127 6.87 19.67 -5.88
N PHE A 128 7.64 19.73 -6.98
CA PHE A 128 7.18 20.32 -8.23
C PHE A 128 6.12 19.45 -8.91
N CYS A 129 4.93 20.01 -9.11
CA CYS A 129 3.79 19.35 -9.72
C CYS A 129 3.77 19.55 -11.24
N ILE A 130 3.85 18.48 -12.05
CA ILE A 130 3.85 18.58 -13.51
C ILE A 130 2.45 18.50 -14.14
N TRP A 131 1.40 18.85 -13.39
CA TRP A 131 0.00 18.93 -13.85
C TRP A 131 -0.65 20.26 -13.45
N ASP A 132 -1.85 20.53 -13.97
CA ASP A 132 -2.67 21.69 -13.57
C ASP A 132 -3.28 21.43 -12.18
N THR A 133 -2.46 21.63 -11.14
CA THR A 133 -2.90 21.57 -9.74
C THR A 133 -3.42 22.93 -9.29
N LYS A 134 -4.38 22.88 -8.33
CA LYS A 134 -4.88 24.05 -7.61
C LYS A 134 -4.33 24.14 -6.19
N SER A 135 -3.52 23.16 -5.78
CA SER A 135 -3.02 23.05 -4.41
C SER A 135 -1.77 23.87 -4.12
N THR A 136 -1.02 24.23 -5.15
CA THR A 136 0.24 24.98 -5.02
C THR A 136 0.59 25.73 -6.31
N ASP A 137 1.34 26.82 -6.16
CA ASP A 137 1.94 27.55 -7.29
C ASP A 137 3.25 26.89 -7.78
N TYR A 138 3.83 25.96 -7.01
CA TYR A 138 5.04 25.22 -7.42
C TYR A 138 4.69 24.12 -8.43
N SER A 139 4.32 24.57 -9.63
CA SER A 139 3.80 23.66 -10.67
C SER A 139 4.16 24.09 -12.08
N VAL A 140 3.97 23.16 -13.02
CA VAL A 140 4.20 23.37 -14.45
C VAL A 140 3.39 24.54 -15.01
N MET A 141 2.25 24.87 -14.41
CA MET A 141 1.42 25.98 -14.86
C MET A 141 2.09 27.35 -14.62
N ASN A 142 3.00 27.43 -13.66
CA ASN A 142 3.83 28.62 -13.38
C ASN A 142 5.23 28.55 -14.02
N SER A 143 5.49 27.52 -14.82
CA SER A 143 6.69 27.39 -15.64
C SER A 143 6.51 28.04 -17.02
N PRO A 144 7.59 28.27 -17.82
CA PRO A 144 7.45 28.71 -19.18
C PRO A 144 6.72 27.73 -20.11
N TYR A 145 6.67 26.44 -19.72
CA TYR A 145 6.00 25.40 -20.52
C TYR A 145 4.47 25.51 -20.47
N LYS A 146 3.90 25.79 -19.31
CA LYS A 146 2.45 26.05 -19.10
C LYS A 146 1.49 25.03 -19.69
N LYS A 147 1.87 23.76 -19.77
CA LYS A 147 1.03 22.67 -20.26
C LYS A 147 1.06 21.48 -19.30
N ASP A 148 -0.08 20.89 -19.05
CA ASP A 148 -0.24 19.71 -18.21
C ASP A 148 0.46 18.48 -18.83
N VAL A 149 1.56 18.05 -18.23
CA VAL A 149 2.36 16.91 -18.70
C VAL A 149 1.67 15.59 -18.38
N VAL A 150 0.99 15.50 -17.22
CA VAL A 150 0.25 14.28 -16.83
C VAL A 150 -0.87 14.00 -17.82
N LYS A 151 -1.58 15.05 -18.26
CA LYS A 151 -2.61 14.91 -19.29
C LYS A 151 -2.02 14.41 -20.62
N GLN A 152 -0.93 15.03 -21.08
CA GLN A 152 -0.26 14.63 -22.33
C GLN A 152 0.21 13.17 -22.27
N PHE A 153 0.79 12.74 -21.15
CA PHE A 153 1.22 11.37 -20.92
C PHE A 153 0.04 10.40 -20.96
N ALA A 154 -1.01 10.66 -20.15
CA ALA A 154 -2.15 9.77 -20.04
C ALA A 154 -2.89 9.59 -21.38
N ASP A 155 -3.08 10.68 -22.13
CA ASP A 155 -3.71 10.67 -23.45
C ASP A 155 -2.87 9.88 -24.46
N ALA A 156 -1.55 10.14 -24.52
CA ALA A 156 -0.66 9.47 -25.48
C ALA A 156 -0.53 7.96 -25.20
N PHE A 157 -0.39 7.57 -23.94
CA PHE A 157 -0.26 6.15 -23.58
C PHE A 157 -1.53 5.40 -23.91
N ARG A 158 -2.71 5.92 -23.57
CA ARG A 158 -3.99 5.29 -23.92
C ARG A 158 -4.22 5.23 -25.43
N ALA A 159 -3.90 6.29 -26.15
CA ALA A 159 -4.01 6.31 -27.62
C ALA A 159 -3.15 5.22 -28.28
N ASN A 160 -2.03 4.84 -27.64
CA ASN A 160 -1.17 3.76 -28.08
C ASN A 160 -1.54 2.38 -27.48
N GLY A 161 -2.68 2.25 -26.79
CA GLY A 161 -3.16 1.01 -26.17
C GLY A 161 -2.37 0.56 -24.93
N LEU A 162 -1.66 1.49 -24.30
CA LEU A 162 -0.91 1.28 -23.06
C LEU A 162 -1.75 1.69 -21.86
N LYS A 163 -1.60 0.97 -20.74
CA LYS A 163 -2.20 1.33 -19.46
C LYS A 163 -1.41 2.45 -18.79
N VAL A 164 -2.09 3.20 -17.91
CA VAL A 164 -1.54 4.36 -17.22
C VAL A 164 -1.40 4.08 -15.76
N MET A 165 -0.20 4.27 -15.23
CA MET A 165 0.13 4.32 -13.81
C MET A 165 0.76 5.67 -13.49
N LEU A 166 0.68 6.08 -12.23
CA LEU A 166 1.28 7.31 -11.75
C LEU A 166 2.19 7.03 -10.54
N TYR A 167 3.19 7.88 -10.37
CA TYR A 167 4.03 7.94 -9.18
C TYR A 167 3.83 9.29 -8.50
N TYR A 168 3.81 9.27 -7.17
CA TYR A 168 3.66 10.45 -6.34
C TYR A 168 4.53 10.34 -5.08
N SER A 169 5.28 11.38 -4.76
CA SER A 169 6.03 11.46 -3.50
C SER A 169 5.25 12.23 -2.45
N ILE A 170 5.13 11.66 -1.24
CA ILE A 170 4.63 12.40 -0.07
C ILE A 170 5.69 13.32 0.53
N LEU A 171 6.99 12.95 0.45
CA LEU A 171 8.06 13.87 0.78
C LEU A 171 8.03 15.04 -0.18
N ASP A 172 8.11 16.25 0.36
CA ASP A 172 8.07 17.49 -0.39
C ASP A 172 9.03 18.49 0.25
N THR A 173 10.18 18.67 -0.38
CA THR A 173 11.24 19.52 0.18
C THR A 173 10.92 20.99 0.04
N HIS A 174 10.16 21.38 -0.99
CA HIS A 174 9.75 22.79 -1.21
C HIS A 174 8.75 23.23 -0.14
N HIS A 175 7.70 22.45 0.09
CA HIS A 175 6.69 22.75 1.11
C HIS A 175 7.10 22.28 2.51
N LYS A 176 8.33 21.78 2.71
CA LYS A 176 8.87 21.32 4.01
C LYS A 176 8.09 20.19 4.65
N ILE A 177 7.42 19.36 3.87
CA ILE A 177 6.74 18.16 4.37
C ILE A 177 7.78 17.14 4.78
N ARG A 178 8.15 17.15 6.05
CA ARG A 178 9.18 16.34 6.70
C ARG A 178 8.76 15.95 8.11
N PRO A 179 9.30 14.92 8.73
CA PRO A 179 8.99 14.56 10.11
C PRO A 179 9.10 15.74 11.06
N ASN A 180 8.16 15.84 11.99
CA ASN A 180 8.02 16.92 12.98
C ASN A 180 7.76 18.32 12.41
N GLN A 181 7.42 18.43 11.11
CA GLN A 181 7.07 19.70 10.45
C GLN A 181 5.79 19.57 9.62
N ILE A 182 5.10 18.43 9.70
CA ILE A 182 3.88 18.17 8.93
C ILE A 182 2.71 18.78 9.67
N GLU A 183 2.01 19.71 9.01
CA GLU A 183 0.83 20.39 9.52
C GLU A 183 -0.44 19.82 8.87
N PRO A 184 -1.63 20.02 9.45
CA PRO A 184 -2.90 19.58 8.86
C PRO A 184 -3.11 20.06 7.41
N GLU A 185 -2.65 21.24 7.08
CA GLU A 185 -2.73 21.84 5.75
C GLU A 185 -1.91 21.08 4.72
N ASP A 186 -0.77 20.52 5.12
CA ASP A 186 0.07 19.66 4.27
C ASP A 186 -0.66 18.37 3.92
N ILE A 187 -1.33 17.76 4.90
CA ILE A 187 -2.16 16.58 4.70
C ILE A 187 -3.30 16.86 3.72
N GLU A 188 -3.97 18.01 3.86
CA GLU A 188 -5.05 18.41 2.95
C GLU A 188 -4.52 18.75 1.55
N MET A 189 -3.32 19.30 1.41
CA MET A 189 -2.65 19.50 0.14
C MET A 189 -2.36 18.16 -0.55
N ILE A 190 -1.79 17.19 0.16
CA ILE A 190 -1.55 15.83 -0.35
C ILE A 190 -2.85 15.19 -0.83
N LYS A 191 -3.92 15.24 -0.04
CA LYS A 191 -5.24 14.69 -0.40
C LYS A 191 -5.83 15.38 -1.62
N THR A 192 -5.68 16.70 -1.71
CA THR A 192 -6.13 17.48 -2.88
C THR A 192 -5.39 17.05 -4.14
N GLN A 193 -4.06 16.97 -4.08
CA GLN A 193 -3.21 16.52 -5.18
C GLN A 193 -3.57 15.12 -5.67
N LEU A 194 -3.74 14.18 -4.74
CA LEU A 194 -4.15 12.80 -5.08
C LEU A 194 -5.57 12.76 -5.66
N THR A 195 -6.49 13.57 -5.14
CA THR A 195 -7.85 13.69 -5.70
C THR A 195 -7.81 14.20 -7.13
N GLU A 196 -7.02 15.23 -7.41
CA GLU A 196 -6.83 15.74 -8.77
C GLU A 196 -6.29 14.66 -9.71
N LEU A 197 -5.22 13.96 -9.31
CA LEU A 197 -4.59 12.90 -10.12
C LEU A 197 -5.54 11.73 -10.41
N LEU A 198 -6.40 11.38 -9.46
CA LEU A 198 -7.32 10.25 -9.59
C LEU A 198 -8.67 10.61 -10.23
N THR A 199 -8.98 11.90 -10.42
CA THR A 199 -10.27 12.32 -11.01
C THR A 199 -10.14 12.98 -12.37
N LYS A 200 -8.99 13.60 -12.71
CA LYS A 200 -8.83 14.37 -13.94
C LYS A 200 -8.31 13.56 -15.14
N TYR A 201 -7.64 12.42 -14.89
CA TYR A 201 -6.88 11.71 -15.93
C TYR A 201 -7.42 10.32 -16.28
N GLY A 202 -8.70 10.03 -15.97
CA GLY A 202 -9.34 8.75 -16.26
C GLY A 202 -8.80 7.60 -15.40
N LYS A 203 -8.94 6.36 -15.88
CA LYS A 203 -8.54 5.17 -15.13
C LYS A 203 -7.03 5.14 -14.89
N ILE A 204 -6.62 4.97 -13.64
CA ILE A 204 -5.25 4.74 -13.20
C ILE A 204 -5.15 3.30 -12.69
N GLU A 205 -4.31 2.48 -13.32
CA GLU A 205 -4.18 1.06 -12.96
C GLU A 205 -3.51 0.88 -11.60
N ALA A 206 -2.50 1.72 -11.30
CA ALA A 206 -1.83 1.73 -10.01
C ALA A 206 -1.22 3.10 -9.71
N LEU A 207 -1.09 3.41 -8.42
CA LEU A 207 -0.38 4.56 -7.90
C LEU A 207 0.78 4.08 -7.04
N ILE A 208 2.02 4.40 -7.47
CA ILE A 208 3.23 4.19 -6.69
C ILE A 208 3.41 5.42 -5.81
N ILE A 209 3.44 5.24 -4.50
CA ILE A 209 3.68 6.31 -3.54
C ILE A 209 5.06 6.11 -2.93
N ASP A 210 5.80 7.20 -2.82
CA ASP A 210 7.16 7.23 -2.30
C ASP A 210 7.28 8.19 -1.14
N GLY A 211 8.29 7.98 -0.29
CA GLY A 211 8.61 8.86 0.83
C GLY A 211 8.14 8.36 2.19
N TRP A 212 7.29 7.35 2.29
CA TRP A 212 7.05 6.71 3.59
C TRP A 212 8.24 5.85 3.99
N ASP A 213 8.63 5.97 5.25
CA ASP A 213 9.57 5.09 5.95
C ASP A 213 10.91 4.84 5.22
N ALA A 214 11.26 5.73 4.33
CA ALA A 214 12.56 5.72 3.68
C ALA A 214 13.62 6.33 4.61
N PRO A 215 14.87 5.79 4.64
CA PRO A 215 15.94 6.32 5.50
C PRO A 215 16.23 7.81 5.30
N TRP A 216 15.98 8.32 4.09
CA TRP A 216 16.20 9.71 3.70
C TRP A 216 14.97 10.61 3.95
N SER A 217 13.77 10.05 4.02
CA SER A 217 12.52 10.78 4.29
C SER A 217 12.15 10.77 5.78
N ARG A 218 12.15 9.59 6.41
CA ARG A 218 11.72 9.33 7.78
C ARG A 218 10.27 9.73 8.10
N ILE A 219 9.43 9.96 7.09
CA ILE A 219 7.99 10.16 7.29
C ILE A 219 7.38 8.81 7.62
N SER A 220 6.81 8.66 8.82
CA SER A 220 6.16 7.41 9.23
C SER A 220 4.79 7.25 8.57
N TYR A 221 4.24 6.04 8.61
CA TYR A 221 2.87 5.75 8.14
C TYR A 221 1.79 6.41 9.01
N ASP A 222 2.16 7.03 10.13
CA ASP A 222 1.28 7.80 11.02
C ASP A 222 1.43 9.31 10.82
N ASP A 223 2.63 9.82 10.50
CA ASP A 223 2.85 11.25 10.21
C ASP A 223 1.99 11.72 9.04
N VAL A 224 1.94 10.92 7.98
CA VAL A 224 0.94 11.00 6.91
C VAL A 224 0.21 9.66 6.90
N SER A 225 -1.00 9.62 7.44
CA SER A 225 -1.74 8.37 7.63
C SER A 225 -1.87 7.58 6.32
N PHE A 226 -1.13 6.46 6.22
CA PHE A 226 -1.22 5.57 5.07
C PHE A 226 -2.65 5.07 4.87
N GLN A 227 -3.32 4.71 5.98
CA GLN A 227 -4.69 4.23 5.93
C GLN A 227 -5.65 5.25 5.35
N ASP A 228 -5.53 6.54 5.72
CA ASP A 228 -6.41 7.58 5.21
C ASP A 228 -6.16 7.84 3.72
N ILE A 229 -4.89 7.85 3.29
CA ILE A 229 -4.50 7.98 1.88
C ILE A 229 -4.96 6.76 1.07
N TYR A 230 -4.76 5.54 1.57
CA TYR A 230 -5.23 4.32 0.95
C TYR A 230 -6.76 4.34 0.76
N ASN A 231 -7.49 4.69 1.81
CA ASN A 231 -8.95 4.77 1.77
C ASN A 231 -9.45 5.85 0.79
N LEU A 232 -8.77 7.01 0.72
CA LEU A 232 -9.07 8.05 -0.27
C LEU A 232 -8.90 7.52 -1.69
N ILE A 233 -7.79 6.84 -1.99
CA ILE A 233 -7.52 6.28 -3.33
C ILE A 233 -8.58 5.24 -3.68
N LYS A 234 -8.88 4.30 -2.78
CA LYS A 234 -9.88 3.26 -3.01
C LYS A 234 -11.30 3.82 -3.14
N LYS A 235 -11.61 4.92 -2.46
CA LYS A 235 -12.90 5.64 -2.61
C LYS A 235 -13.02 6.29 -3.99
N LEU A 236 -11.93 6.88 -4.51
CA LEU A 236 -11.93 7.58 -5.80
C LEU A 236 -11.86 6.62 -6.98
N GLN A 237 -10.97 5.62 -6.89
CA GLN A 237 -10.79 4.58 -7.89
C GLN A 237 -10.60 3.21 -7.21
N PRO A 238 -11.67 2.43 -6.96
CA PRO A 238 -11.60 1.15 -6.24
C PRO A 238 -10.65 0.12 -6.88
N GLU A 239 -10.46 0.18 -8.19
CA GLU A 239 -9.58 -0.72 -8.94
C GLU A 239 -8.12 -0.23 -9.02
N CYS A 240 -7.81 0.97 -8.55
CA CYS A 240 -6.43 1.46 -8.52
C CYS A 240 -5.64 0.70 -7.45
N LEU A 241 -4.55 0.04 -7.84
CA LEU A 241 -3.63 -0.59 -6.91
C LEU A 241 -2.75 0.47 -6.23
N VAL A 242 -2.59 0.35 -4.93
CA VAL A 242 -1.74 1.27 -4.13
C VAL A 242 -0.44 0.56 -3.81
N MET A 243 0.68 1.19 -4.13
CA MET A 243 2.01 0.64 -3.92
C MET A 243 2.85 1.60 -3.09
N ASP A 244 3.40 1.11 -1.97
CA ASP A 244 4.46 1.81 -1.26
C ASP A 244 5.81 1.41 -1.86
N LEU A 245 6.60 2.39 -2.34
CA LEU A 245 7.90 2.11 -2.96
C LEU A 245 8.93 1.59 -1.94
N ASN A 246 8.77 1.92 -0.67
CA ASN A 246 9.69 1.56 0.42
C ASN A 246 9.27 0.31 1.21
N GLY A 247 8.21 -0.37 0.80
CA GLY A 247 7.68 -1.56 1.46
C GLY A 247 8.58 -2.80 1.39
N ALA A 248 9.75 -2.75 0.73
CA ALA A 248 10.67 -3.89 0.58
C ALA A 248 11.27 -4.39 1.91
N LYS A 249 11.31 -3.55 2.95
CA LYS A 249 11.82 -3.94 4.28
C LYS A 249 10.96 -5.01 4.95
N TYR A 250 9.66 -5.04 4.65
CA TYR A 250 8.77 -6.03 5.24
C TYR A 250 8.99 -7.42 4.66
N PRO A 251 8.69 -8.49 5.42
CA PRO A 251 8.87 -9.86 4.95
C PRO A 251 8.17 -10.14 3.63
N GLY A 252 8.77 -11.01 2.81
CA GLY A 252 8.20 -11.41 1.52
C GLY A 252 6.91 -12.22 1.61
N ASP A 253 6.57 -12.72 2.80
CA ASP A 253 5.43 -13.61 3.02
C ASP A 253 4.13 -12.84 3.40
N GLY A 254 4.16 -11.49 3.42
CA GLY A 254 3.02 -10.64 3.74
C GLY A 254 3.03 -9.33 2.98
N LEU A 255 1.84 -8.74 2.81
CA LEU A 255 1.66 -7.40 2.26
C LEU A 255 1.40 -6.42 3.40
N TYR A 256 2.28 -5.45 3.54
CA TYR A 256 2.21 -4.39 4.54
C TYR A 256 2.24 -3.04 3.82
N TYR A 257 1.25 -2.20 4.06
CA TYR A 257 1.12 -0.86 3.47
C TYR A 257 1.19 -0.84 1.94
N THR A 258 0.74 -1.90 1.27
CA THR A 258 0.80 -2.00 -0.19
C THR A 258 -0.09 -3.11 -0.73
N ASP A 259 -0.69 -2.91 -1.91
CA ASP A 259 -1.37 -3.97 -2.65
C ASP A 259 -0.40 -4.85 -3.46
N ILE A 260 0.75 -4.29 -3.84
CA ILE A 260 1.81 -4.94 -4.63
C ILE A 260 3.13 -4.61 -3.96
N LYS A 261 3.92 -5.61 -3.62
CA LYS A 261 5.24 -5.38 -3.00
C LYS A 261 6.23 -4.85 -4.03
N THR A 262 6.87 -3.72 -3.74
CA THR A 262 7.82 -3.07 -4.65
C THR A 262 9.25 -3.27 -4.19
N TYR A 263 10.16 -3.40 -5.17
CA TYR A 263 11.60 -3.48 -4.97
C TYR A 263 12.31 -2.45 -5.84
N GLU A 264 12.90 -1.45 -5.21
CA GLU A 264 13.73 -0.47 -5.88
C GLU A 264 15.15 -1.03 -6.09
N MET A 265 15.32 -1.81 -7.16
CA MET A 265 16.62 -2.44 -7.48
C MET A 265 17.72 -1.41 -7.74
N GLY A 266 17.34 -0.21 -8.22
CA GLY A 266 18.25 0.92 -8.40
C GLY A 266 18.84 1.43 -7.08
N ALA A 267 18.10 1.33 -5.99
CA ALA A 267 18.55 1.64 -4.63
C ALA A 267 19.17 0.44 -3.89
N GLY A 268 19.43 -0.67 -4.60
CA GLY A 268 20.09 -1.83 -4.03
C GLY A 268 19.15 -2.88 -3.42
N GLN A 269 17.83 -2.64 -3.40
CA GLN A 269 16.88 -3.63 -2.90
C GLN A 269 16.87 -4.87 -3.81
N ARG A 270 16.66 -6.03 -3.22
CA ARG A 270 16.62 -7.31 -3.95
C ARG A 270 15.41 -8.11 -3.52
N MET A 271 14.74 -8.70 -4.49
CA MET A 271 13.68 -9.66 -4.22
C MET A 271 14.30 -10.94 -3.61
N ALA A 272 13.73 -11.41 -2.49
CA ALA A 272 14.14 -12.66 -1.89
C ALA A 272 13.81 -13.83 -2.84
N LYS A 273 14.73 -14.81 -2.95
CA LYS A 273 14.61 -15.93 -3.90
C LYS A 273 13.46 -16.90 -3.59
N ASP A 274 13.00 -16.89 -2.35
CA ASP A 274 11.93 -17.74 -1.82
C ASP A 274 10.53 -17.09 -1.91
N VAL A 275 10.44 -15.82 -2.29
CA VAL A 275 9.17 -15.11 -2.50
C VAL A 275 8.52 -15.55 -3.80
N LYS A 276 8.09 -16.80 -3.85
CA LYS A 276 7.32 -17.31 -4.97
C LYS A 276 5.83 -17.03 -4.76
N ARG A 277 5.19 -16.43 -5.79
CA ARG A 277 3.73 -16.24 -5.88
C ARG A 277 3.14 -15.01 -5.17
N MET A 278 3.95 -14.08 -4.69
CA MET A 278 3.47 -12.76 -4.28
C MET A 278 3.38 -11.83 -5.50
N PRO A 279 2.38 -10.97 -5.59
CA PRO A 279 2.34 -9.93 -6.61
C PRO A 279 3.39 -8.87 -6.29
N THR A 280 4.41 -8.78 -7.13
CA THR A 280 5.54 -7.87 -6.91
C THR A 280 5.83 -7.00 -8.12
N LEU A 281 6.52 -5.89 -7.87
CA LEU A 281 7.07 -4.99 -8.87
C LEU A 281 8.55 -4.75 -8.56
N ALA A 282 9.40 -4.82 -9.58
CA ALA A 282 10.79 -4.40 -9.46
C ALA A 282 11.07 -3.26 -10.44
N CYS A 283 11.82 -2.24 -10.02
CA CYS A 283 12.19 -1.12 -10.86
C CYS A 283 13.69 -0.89 -10.92
N LEU A 284 14.18 -0.50 -12.10
CA LEU A 284 15.59 -0.24 -12.37
C LEU A 284 15.75 0.76 -13.50
N PRO A 285 16.73 1.70 -13.44
CA PRO A 285 17.04 2.59 -14.58
C PRO A 285 17.73 1.86 -15.73
N ILE A 286 17.44 2.28 -16.96
CA ILE A 286 18.18 1.84 -18.17
C ILE A 286 19.60 2.41 -18.18
N ASN A 287 19.78 3.59 -17.61
CA ASN A 287 21.05 4.29 -17.37
C ASN A 287 21.54 4.10 -15.92
N SER A 288 22.39 5.00 -15.44
CA SER A 288 22.98 4.97 -14.09
C SER A 288 22.15 5.71 -13.03
N ALA A 289 21.15 6.51 -13.41
CA ALA A 289 20.35 7.34 -12.52
C ALA A 289 18.87 7.34 -12.92
N TRP A 290 17.99 7.81 -12.00
CA TRP A 290 16.56 7.88 -12.22
C TRP A 290 16.18 9.01 -13.18
N PHE A 291 16.73 10.19 -13.00
CA PHE A 291 16.52 11.34 -13.90
C PHE A 291 17.63 11.44 -14.94
N TRP A 292 17.30 12.06 -16.05
CA TRP A 292 18.23 12.31 -17.16
C TRP A 292 19.44 13.15 -16.71
N LYS A 293 20.61 12.78 -17.20
CA LYS A 293 21.89 13.50 -17.02
C LYS A 293 22.46 13.90 -18.37
N GLU A 294 23.27 14.94 -18.37
CA GLU A 294 23.84 15.53 -19.60
C GLU A 294 24.72 14.57 -20.43
N ASP A 295 25.26 13.55 -19.78
CA ASP A 295 26.10 12.53 -20.44
C ASP A 295 25.30 11.35 -21.01
N PHE A 296 24.01 11.20 -20.67
CA PHE A 296 23.17 10.06 -21.08
C PHE A 296 23.10 9.79 -22.57
N PRO A 297 23.08 10.82 -23.46
CA PRO A 297 23.10 10.58 -24.90
C PRO A 297 24.36 9.87 -25.41
N THR A 298 25.48 9.96 -24.68
CA THR A 298 26.80 9.46 -25.11
C THR A 298 27.29 8.26 -24.33
N VAL A 299 26.73 8.00 -23.12
CA VAL A 299 27.12 6.83 -22.33
C VAL A 299 26.29 5.60 -22.74
N PRO A 300 26.88 4.39 -22.66
CA PRO A 300 26.14 3.17 -22.96
C PRO A 300 24.95 2.98 -22.03
N VAL A 301 23.79 2.66 -22.58
CA VAL A 301 22.65 2.16 -21.82
C VAL A 301 22.85 0.67 -21.49
N ARG A 302 22.07 0.15 -20.56
CA ARG A 302 22.06 -1.28 -20.22
C ARG A 302 21.81 -2.14 -21.46
N GLU A 303 22.62 -3.20 -21.61
CA GLU A 303 22.54 -4.10 -22.76
C GLU A 303 21.16 -4.79 -22.87
N PRO A 304 20.52 -4.77 -24.06
CA PRO A 304 19.20 -5.36 -24.27
C PRO A 304 19.10 -6.84 -23.85
N GLN A 305 20.14 -7.64 -24.13
CA GLN A 305 20.21 -9.05 -23.74
C GLN A 305 20.17 -9.23 -22.23
N LYS A 306 20.88 -8.37 -21.48
CA LYS A 306 20.86 -8.39 -20.01
C LYS A 306 19.51 -7.96 -19.46
N ILE A 307 18.89 -6.91 -20.04
CA ILE A 307 17.53 -6.48 -19.65
C ILE A 307 16.56 -7.66 -19.78
N VAL A 308 16.62 -8.41 -20.89
CA VAL A 308 15.70 -9.52 -21.13
C VAL A 308 16.02 -10.73 -20.27
N ASN A 309 17.27 -11.20 -20.28
CA ASN A 309 17.62 -12.50 -19.72
C ASN A 309 17.92 -12.47 -18.21
N GLU A 310 18.38 -11.32 -17.68
CA GLU A 310 18.74 -11.19 -16.27
C GLU A 310 17.66 -10.46 -15.44
N LEU A 311 16.75 -9.71 -16.09
CA LEU A 311 15.70 -8.95 -15.42
C LEU A 311 14.30 -9.42 -15.82
N ILE A 312 13.83 -9.19 -17.05
CA ILE A 312 12.43 -9.42 -17.43
C ILE A 312 12.05 -10.89 -17.20
N LYS A 313 12.77 -11.85 -17.78
CA LYS A 313 12.41 -13.27 -17.70
C LYS A 313 12.43 -13.80 -16.26
N PRO A 314 13.53 -13.67 -15.47
CA PRO A 314 13.58 -14.21 -14.12
C PRO A 314 12.56 -13.55 -13.18
N LEU A 315 12.34 -12.26 -13.32
CA LEU A 315 11.35 -11.55 -12.50
C LEU A 315 9.94 -12.02 -12.84
N ASN A 316 9.59 -12.13 -14.13
CA ASN A 316 8.27 -12.61 -14.55
C ASN A 316 8.01 -14.07 -14.12
N GLU A 317 9.01 -14.95 -14.15
CA GLU A 317 8.92 -16.31 -13.62
C GLU A 317 8.64 -16.34 -12.12
N ALA A 318 9.10 -15.32 -11.39
CA ALA A 318 8.84 -15.14 -9.96
C ALA A 318 7.54 -14.37 -9.66
N SER A 319 6.64 -14.17 -10.62
CA SER A 319 5.41 -13.36 -10.48
C SER A 319 5.68 -11.89 -10.18
N CYS A 320 6.86 -11.40 -10.58
CA CYS A 320 7.25 -10.00 -10.44
C CYS A 320 7.11 -9.27 -11.77
N ASN A 321 6.32 -8.20 -11.78
CA ASN A 321 6.28 -7.27 -12.89
C ASN A 321 7.58 -6.43 -12.89
N PHE A 322 8.11 -6.14 -14.05
CA PHE A 322 9.31 -5.32 -14.17
C PHE A 322 9.00 -3.99 -14.84
N ILE A 323 9.46 -2.92 -14.24
CA ILE A 323 9.34 -1.57 -14.81
C ILE A 323 10.72 -0.96 -15.01
N LEU A 324 11.05 -0.66 -16.28
CA LEU A 324 12.34 -0.09 -16.69
C LEU A 324 12.21 1.42 -16.76
N ASN A 325 13.01 2.14 -15.99
CA ASN A 325 13.03 3.59 -16.05
C ASN A 325 13.80 4.09 -17.27
N VAL A 326 13.14 4.94 -18.05
CA VAL A 326 13.69 5.60 -19.25
C VAL A 326 13.39 7.09 -19.11
N ALA A 327 14.41 7.86 -18.73
CA ALA A 327 14.26 9.27 -18.43
C ALA A 327 14.34 10.13 -19.71
N PRO A 328 13.31 10.94 -20.02
CA PRO A 328 13.41 11.92 -21.09
C PRO A 328 14.41 13.04 -20.76
N ASN A 329 15.06 13.57 -21.80
CA ASN A 329 15.99 14.69 -21.71
C ASN A 329 15.28 16.04 -21.48
N ARG A 330 16.03 17.13 -21.37
CA ARG A 330 15.50 18.48 -21.10
C ARG A 330 14.56 19.01 -22.18
N ASP A 331 14.64 18.51 -23.41
CA ASP A 331 13.68 18.83 -24.46
C ASP A 331 12.34 18.07 -24.30
N GLY A 332 12.29 17.06 -23.43
CA GLY A 332 11.13 16.18 -23.22
C GLY A 332 11.08 15.02 -24.21
N LEU A 333 12.23 14.57 -24.72
CA LEU A 333 12.38 13.45 -25.65
C LEU A 333 13.25 12.34 -25.04
N ILE A 334 12.95 11.10 -25.32
CA ILE A 334 13.85 9.97 -25.03
C ILE A 334 14.99 10.01 -26.06
N ASP A 335 16.24 9.88 -25.62
CA ASP A 335 17.44 9.93 -26.45
C ASP A 335 17.53 8.71 -27.37
N ASP A 336 18.22 8.91 -28.54
CA ASP A 336 18.30 7.90 -29.61
C ASP A 336 18.96 6.60 -29.18
N ASN A 337 19.96 6.63 -28.29
CA ASN A 337 20.61 5.42 -27.77
C ASN A 337 19.63 4.58 -26.92
N ALA A 338 18.78 5.22 -26.11
CA ALA A 338 17.74 4.53 -25.34
C ALA A 338 16.62 4.01 -26.26
N LEU A 339 16.20 4.80 -27.27
CA LEU A 339 15.23 4.35 -28.29
C LEU A 339 15.72 3.09 -29.03
N ALA A 340 17.00 3.09 -29.44
CA ALA A 340 17.62 1.94 -30.10
C ALA A 340 17.65 0.71 -29.22
N SER A 341 18.03 0.86 -27.94
CA SER A 341 18.04 -0.23 -26.96
C SER A 341 16.64 -0.81 -26.75
N LEU A 342 15.61 0.03 -26.56
CA LEU A 342 14.22 -0.41 -26.38
C LEU A 342 13.71 -1.19 -27.59
N LYS A 343 14.05 -0.78 -28.80
CA LYS A 343 13.71 -1.50 -30.03
C LYS A 343 14.34 -2.90 -30.07
N GLU A 344 15.59 -3.03 -29.63
CA GLU A 344 16.27 -4.34 -29.53
C GLU A 344 15.66 -5.21 -28.43
N VAL A 345 15.31 -4.64 -27.26
CA VAL A 345 14.56 -5.37 -26.23
C VAL A 345 13.28 -5.96 -26.81
N GLY A 346 12.52 -5.20 -27.61
CA GLY A 346 11.28 -5.66 -28.22
C GLY A 346 11.45 -6.75 -29.28
N LYS A 347 12.66 -6.90 -29.89
CA LYS A 347 12.98 -8.05 -30.73
C LYS A 347 13.25 -9.31 -29.92
N LEU A 348 13.88 -9.15 -28.74
CA LEU A 348 14.33 -10.26 -27.89
C LEU A 348 13.27 -10.78 -26.93
N TRP A 349 12.26 -9.96 -26.62
CA TRP A 349 11.21 -10.30 -25.67
C TRP A 349 9.82 -9.98 -26.20
N LYS A 350 8.88 -10.88 -25.91
CA LYS A 350 7.46 -10.69 -26.20
C LYS A 350 6.65 -11.08 -24.98
N ASN A 351 5.51 -10.44 -24.76
CA ASN A 351 4.56 -10.86 -23.76
C ASN A 351 3.85 -12.14 -24.26
N GLU A 352 4.12 -13.27 -23.61
CA GLU A 352 3.57 -14.59 -23.98
C GLU A 352 2.20 -14.88 -23.35
N GLY A 353 1.51 -13.87 -22.82
CA GLY A 353 0.21 -14.01 -22.16
C GLY A 353 0.31 -14.08 -20.63
N PRO A 354 -0.76 -14.55 -19.95
CA PRO A 354 -0.83 -14.57 -18.49
C PRO A 354 0.32 -15.32 -17.83
N THR A 355 0.72 -14.84 -16.66
CA THR A 355 1.71 -15.52 -15.80
C THR A 355 1.08 -16.71 -15.06
N THR A 356 1.88 -17.43 -14.29
CA THR A 356 1.37 -18.45 -13.37
C THR A 356 0.37 -17.80 -12.41
N LYS A 357 -0.76 -18.48 -12.17
CA LYS A 357 -1.79 -17.98 -11.26
C LYS A 357 -1.22 -17.79 -9.86
N LEU A 358 -1.41 -16.61 -9.32
CA LEU A 358 -1.10 -16.28 -7.93
C LEU A 358 -1.92 -17.16 -6.99
N SER A 359 -1.32 -17.56 -5.87
CA SER A 359 -2.08 -18.16 -4.77
C SER A 359 -3.02 -17.10 -4.17
N PRO A 360 -4.16 -17.49 -3.59
CA PRO A 360 -4.93 -16.58 -2.76
C PRO A 360 -4.03 -15.99 -1.68
N LEU A 361 -4.08 -14.68 -1.52
CA LEU A 361 -3.33 -13.94 -0.51
C LEU A 361 -4.29 -13.36 0.51
N GLU A 362 -3.80 -13.22 1.72
CA GLU A 362 -4.45 -12.40 2.74
C GLU A 362 -4.44 -10.93 2.31
N ASP A 363 -5.48 -10.20 2.69
CA ASP A 363 -5.56 -8.76 2.44
C ASP A 363 -4.34 -8.04 3.07
N PRO A 364 -3.85 -6.95 2.47
CA PRO A 364 -2.76 -6.16 3.04
C PRO A 364 -3.06 -5.67 4.45
N ILE A 365 -2.05 -5.64 5.31
CA ILE A 365 -2.13 -4.98 6.62
C ILE A 365 -1.89 -3.49 6.39
N ILE A 366 -2.91 -2.68 6.75
CA ILE A 366 -2.92 -1.23 6.55
C ILE A 366 -3.21 -0.54 7.88
N ALA A 367 -2.43 -0.87 8.89
CA ALA A 367 -2.53 -0.29 10.22
C ALA A 367 -1.14 -0.31 10.87
N SER A 368 -0.90 0.62 11.79
CA SER A 368 0.35 0.68 12.52
C SER A 368 0.49 -0.48 13.50
N ASN A 369 1.70 -1.05 13.59
CA ASN A 369 2.03 -2.06 14.57
C ASN A 369 2.14 -1.42 15.96
N ILE A 370 1.14 -1.66 16.83
CA ILE A 370 1.09 -1.08 18.19
C ILE A 370 2.01 -1.82 19.18
N ALA A 371 2.67 -2.90 18.76
CA ALA A 371 3.59 -3.66 19.60
C ALA A 371 5.04 -3.16 19.50
N ILE A 372 5.40 -2.32 18.52
CA ILE A 372 6.78 -1.83 18.33
C ILE A 372 7.29 -1.17 19.61
N ASN A 373 8.42 -1.68 20.12
CA ASN A 373 9.08 -1.19 21.33
C ASN A 373 8.18 -1.13 22.57
N ALA A 374 7.02 -1.78 22.55
CA ALA A 374 6.21 -1.94 23.75
C ALA A 374 6.93 -2.89 24.73
N PRO A 375 6.82 -2.70 26.04
CA PRO A 375 7.45 -3.59 27.02
C PRO A 375 7.13 -5.06 26.74
N ALA A 376 8.15 -5.85 26.50
CA ALA A 376 8.04 -7.29 26.26
C ALA A 376 8.42 -8.09 27.52
N ASN A 377 7.88 -9.30 27.61
CA ASN A 377 8.21 -10.27 28.62
C ASN A 377 8.17 -11.69 28.03
N SER A 378 8.90 -12.63 28.59
CA SER A 378 8.91 -13.99 28.07
C SER A 378 9.23 -15.01 29.17
N SER A 379 8.99 -16.28 28.89
CA SER A 379 9.66 -17.36 29.58
C SER A 379 11.19 -17.22 29.44
N TRP A 380 11.96 -17.96 30.22
CA TRP A 380 13.41 -17.88 30.16
C TRP A 380 13.93 -17.87 28.71
N SER A 381 14.55 -16.77 28.32
CA SER A 381 15.14 -16.55 26.99
C SER A 381 16.55 -17.21 26.92
N ASP A 382 17.01 -17.40 25.70
CA ASP A 382 18.46 -17.54 25.43
C ASP A 382 19.18 -16.24 25.78
N ASP A 383 20.42 -16.34 26.29
CA ASP A 383 21.14 -15.19 26.83
C ASP A 383 21.47 -14.10 25.77
N MET A 384 21.52 -14.48 24.50
CA MET A 384 21.86 -13.58 23.39
C MET A 384 20.63 -13.14 22.57
N ASN A 385 19.49 -13.81 22.76
CA ASN A 385 18.27 -13.61 21.98
C ASN A 385 17.11 -13.26 22.92
N ILE A 386 17.19 -12.05 23.49
CA ILE A 386 16.28 -11.55 24.52
C ILE A 386 14.91 -11.16 23.93
N MET A 387 13.91 -10.98 24.80
CA MET A 387 12.53 -10.70 24.40
C MET A 387 12.37 -9.42 23.60
N ASP A 388 13.18 -8.39 23.83
CA ASP A 388 13.06 -7.10 23.13
C ASP A 388 13.33 -7.20 21.62
N PHE A 389 13.99 -8.29 21.19
CA PHE A 389 14.24 -8.55 19.76
C PHE A 389 13.04 -9.13 19.00
N ALA A 390 11.92 -9.34 19.63
CA ALA A 390 10.72 -9.83 18.94
C ALA A 390 9.67 -8.72 18.69
N ASN A 391 10.00 -7.46 18.93
CA ASN A 391 9.14 -6.31 18.62
C ASN A 391 9.92 -5.01 18.41
N ASP A 392 11.14 -5.11 17.84
CA ASP A 392 12.04 -3.99 17.57
C ASP A 392 12.00 -3.47 16.13
N ASP A 393 11.11 -4.02 15.30
CA ASP A 393 10.95 -3.74 13.86
C ASP A 393 12.18 -4.14 13.02
N ASP A 394 13.04 -5.03 13.57
CA ASP A 394 14.17 -5.63 12.84
C ASP A 394 13.95 -7.12 12.61
N TYR A 395 13.61 -7.50 11.38
CA TYR A 395 13.35 -8.88 10.98
C TYR A 395 14.59 -9.78 10.96
N HIS A 396 15.79 -9.25 11.29
CA HIS A 396 17.06 -9.99 11.38
C HIS A 396 17.41 -10.36 12.82
N SER A 397 16.86 -9.68 13.81
CA SER A 397 16.93 -10.04 15.22
C SER A 397 15.81 -11.05 15.58
N SER A 398 15.88 -11.70 16.72
CA SER A 398 14.81 -12.54 17.21
C SER A 398 14.93 -12.86 18.69
N TRP A 399 13.82 -12.97 19.39
CA TRP A 399 13.74 -13.69 20.66
C TRP A 399 13.89 -15.18 20.42
N GLN A 400 14.58 -15.87 21.32
CA GLN A 400 14.64 -17.33 21.34
C GLN A 400 14.44 -17.84 22.77
N SER A 401 13.63 -18.89 22.92
CA SER A 401 13.46 -19.56 24.22
C SER A 401 14.71 -20.34 24.62
N ASN A 402 15.01 -20.37 25.91
CA ASN A 402 16.02 -21.29 26.45
C ASN A 402 15.59 -22.75 26.21
N PRO A 403 16.47 -23.66 25.77
CA PRO A 403 16.11 -25.05 25.47
C PRO A 403 15.61 -25.87 26.66
N ARG A 404 15.80 -25.37 27.89
CA ARG A 404 15.31 -26.03 29.11
C ARG A 404 13.84 -25.71 29.43
N VAL A 405 13.23 -24.74 28.74
CA VAL A 405 11.83 -24.37 28.95
C VAL A 405 10.93 -25.33 28.20
N LYS A 406 10.01 -25.98 28.90
CA LYS A 406 9.08 -26.95 28.31
C LYS A 406 7.85 -26.30 27.67
N GLU A 407 7.39 -25.18 28.23
CA GLU A 407 6.22 -24.44 27.79
C GLU A 407 6.60 -22.97 27.56
N PRO A 408 7.32 -22.66 26.49
CA PRO A 408 7.77 -21.30 26.24
C PRO A 408 6.60 -20.38 25.88
N TRP A 409 6.74 -19.12 26.28
CA TRP A 409 5.77 -18.07 25.97
C TRP A 409 6.48 -16.72 25.74
N PHE A 410 5.82 -15.85 24.98
CA PHE A 410 6.23 -14.48 24.75
C PHE A 410 5.01 -13.56 24.92
N GLU A 411 5.18 -12.38 25.51
CA GLU A 411 4.12 -11.44 25.90
C GLU A 411 4.51 -10.01 25.60
N ILE A 412 3.57 -9.21 25.08
CA ILE A 412 3.64 -7.75 25.02
C ILE A 412 2.72 -7.17 26.09
N ASP A 413 3.21 -6.17 26.84
CA ASP A 413 2.47 -5.43 27.86
C ASP A 413 2.31 -3.95 27.45
N PHE A 414 1.12 -3.58 26.99
CA PHE A 414 0.82 -2.20 26.56
C PHE A 414 0.74 -1.20 27.71
N LYS A 415 0.80 -1.63 28.97
CA LYS A 415 0.64 -0.81 30.19
C LYS A 415 -0.74 -0.15 30.35
N LYS A 416 -1.58 -0.22 29.35
CA LYS A 416 -2.97 0.28 29.32
C LYS A 416 -3.79 -0.55 28.34
N ASP A 417 -5.09 -0.51 28.48
CA ASP A 417 -5.96 -1.18 27.51
C ASP A 417 -5.82 -0.55 26.12
N ARG A 418 -5.65 -1.43 25.15
CA ARG A 418 -5.62 -1.11 23.73
C ARG A 418 -6.63 -1.96 22.98
N SER A 419 -7.22 -1.41 21.94
CA SER A 419 -7.99 -2.18 20.97
C SER A 419 -7.07 -2.80 19.94
N PHE A 420 -7.37 -4.01 19.51
CA PHE A 420 -6.70 -4.70 18.40
C PHE A 420 -7.56 -5.84 17.86
N ASN A 421 -7.28 -6.22 16.61
CA ASN A 421 -8.03 -7.30 15.93
C ASN A 421 -7.15 -8.13 14.99
N THR A 422 -5.84 -7.89 14.98
CA THR A 422 -4.90 -8.62 14.12
C THR A 422 -3.59 -8.85 14.87
N ILE A 423 -3.10 -10.09 14.83
CA ILE A 423 -1.78 -10.47 15.35
C ILE A 423 -1.02 -11.18 14.23
N VAL A 424 0.25 -10.81 14.07
CA VAL A 424 1.20 -11.52 13.20
C VAL A 424 2.37 -12.01 14.03
N VAL A 425 2.67 -13.30 13.92
CA VAL A 425 3.89 -13.89 14.47
C VAL A 425 4.78 -14.25 13.30
N PHE A 426 5.93 -13.59 13.22
CA PHE A 426 6.92 -13.82 12.18
C PHE A 426 8.12 -14.57 12.77
N GLU A 427 8.44 -15.72 12.19
CA GLU A 427 9.61 -16.50 12.55
C GLU A 427 10.72 -16.32 11.49
N SER A 428 11.96 -16.23 11.91
CA SER A 428 13.11 -16.24 10.97
C SER A 428 13.15 -17.55 10.18
N LYS A 429 12.72 -18.66 10.79
CA LYS A 429 12.65 -20.00 10.23
C LYS A 429 11.42 -20.72 10.80
N ALA A 430 10.57 -21.27 9.94
CA ALA A 430 9.36 -21.98 10.36
C ALA A 430 9.66 -23.14 11.31
N ASN A 431 9.37 -22.97 12.58
CA ASN A 431 9.70 -23.88 13.66
C ASN A 431 8.50 -24.17 14.59
N ILE A 432 7.77 -23.13 14.99
CA ILE A 432 6.59 -23.24 15.86
C ILE A 432 5.45 -23.86 15.06
N SER A 433 4.90 -24.96 15.55
CA SER A 433 3.82 -25.68 14.87
C SER A 433 2.49 -25.65 15.63
N LYS A 434 2.52 -25.57 16.97
CA LYS A 434 1.31 -25.56 17.80
C LYS A 434 1.41 -24.52 18.90
N TYR A 435 0.36 -23.70 19.05
CA TYR A 435 0.38 -22.59 20.00
C TYR A 435 -1.03 -22.07 20.32
N LYS A 436 -1.11 -21.21 21.36
CA LYS A 436 -2.27 -20.39 21.71
C LYS A 436 -1.90 -18.92 21.62
N LEU A 437 -2.81 -18.10 21.07
CA LEU A 437 -2.79 -16.65 21.21
C LEU A 437 -3.84 -16.23 22.23
N GLN A 438 -3.48 -15.35 23.14
CA GLN A 438 -4.32 -14.91 24.24
C GLN A 438 -4.13 -13.42 24.52
N TYR A 439 -5.16 -12.76 25.05
CA TYR A 439 -5.08 -11.39 25.54
C TYR A 439 -5.57 -11.31 26.99
N TRP A 440 -5.08 -10.33 27.74
CA TRP A 440 -5.49 -10.04 29.11
C TRP A 440 -6.60 -9.00 29.11
N ASP A 441 -7.79 -9.34 29.60
CA ASP A 441 -8.98 -8.48 29.65
C ASP A 441 -9.09 -7.63 30.95
N GLY A 442 -8.03 -7.58 31.74
CA GLY A 442 -8.01 -6.96 33.08
C GLY A 442 -8.26 -7.93 34.24
N ALA A 443 -8.83 -9.10 33.96
CA ALA A 443 -9.17 -10.11 34.99
C ALA A 443 -8.60 -11.49 34.67
N ALA A 444 -8.58 -11.89 33.40
CA ALA A 444 -8.15 -13.22 32.97
C ALA A 444 -7.57 -13.21 31.54
N TRP A 445 -6.77 -14.22 31.23
CA TRP A 445 -6.34 -14.53 29.88
C TRP A 445 -7.50 -15.08 29.05
N LYS A 446 -7.86 -14.42 27.96
CA LYS A 446 -8.87 -14.86 27.00
C LYS A 446 -8.18 -15.39 25.74
N GLN A 447 -8.72 -16.48 25.22
CA GLN A 447 -8.16 -17.13 24.04
C GLN A 447 -8.65 -16.44 22.75
N ILE A 448 -7.71 -16.13 21.87
CA ILE A 448 -7.95 -15.67 20.50
C ILE A 448 -7.87 -16.84 19.53
N PHE A 449 -6.80 -17.64 19.66
CA PHE A 449 -6.53 -18.79 18.80
C PHE A 449 -5.94 -19.93 19.62
N SER A 450 -6.21 -21.17 19.20
CA SER A 450 -5.52 -22.37 19.67
C SER A 450 -5.55 -23.42 18.57
N GLY A 451 -4.41 -23.94 18.18
CA GLY A 451 -4.32 -24.94 17.13
C GLY A 451 -2.93 -25.09 16.54
N ASP A 452 -2.89 -25.77 15.40
CA ASP A 452 -1.69 -26.06 14.65
C ASP A 452 -1.57 -25.07 13.48
N ASN A 453 -0.40 -24.44 13.35
CA ASN A 453 -0.01 -23.65 12.18
C ASN A 453 1.53 -23.65 12.09
N ALA A 454 2.07 -24.30 11.08
CA ALA A 454 3.51 -24.45 10.86
C ALA A 454 4.08 -23.45 9.83
N GLU A 455 3.29 -22.47 9.38
CA GLU A 455 3.77 -21.43 8.47
C GLU A 455 4.76 -20.50 9.18
N ARG A 456 5.70 -19.94 8.42
CA ARG A 456 6.69 -18.99 8.94
C ARG A 456 6.05 -17.68 9.40
N VAL A 457 5.03 -17.23 8.70
CA VAL A 457 4.21 -16.05 9.04
C VAL A 457 2.82 -16.52 9.44
N LYS A 458 2.44 -16.24 10.67
CA LYS A 458 1.18 -16.65 11.29
C LYS A 458 0.29 -15.43 11.46
N LEU A 459 -0.54 -15.13 10.45
CA LEU A 459 -1.49 -14.03 10.47
C LEU A 459 -2.83 -14.50 11.05
N HIS A 460 -3.28 -13.84 12.11
CA HIS A 460 -4.58 -14.07 12.74
C HIS A 460 -5.41 -12.79 12.80
N ARG A 461 -6.56 -12.81 12.14
CA ARG A 461 -7.57 -11.77 12.18
C ARG A 461 -8.78 -12.26 12.94
N PHE A 462 -9.31 -11.46 13.86
CA PHE A 462 -10.38 -11.80 14.77
C PHE A 462 -11.24 -10.59 15.10
N ASP A 463 -12.37 -10.80 15.79
CA ASP A 463 -13.21 -9.70 16.26
C ASP A 463 -12.42 -8.80 17.21
N ARG A 464 -12.58 -7.47 17.05
CA ARG A 464 -11.84 -6.49 17.85
C ARG A 464 -12.03 -6.74 19.34
N VAL A 465 -10.92 -6.82 20.07
CA VAL A 465 -10.86 -6.96 21.51
C VAL A 465 -10.17 -5.76 22.16
N TRP A 466 -10.34 -5.62 23.47
CA TRP A 466 -9.64 -4.65 24.30
C TRP A 466 -8.84 -5.40 25.37
N GLY A 467 -7.56 -5.08 25.49
CA GLY A 467 -6.69 -5.72 26.47
C GLY A 467 -5.41 -4.95 26.72
N SER A 468 -4.86 -5.11 27.91
CA SER A 468 -3.59 -4.47 28.29
C SER A 468 -2.38 -5.33 27.94
N LYS A 469 -2.57 -6.62 27.63
CA LYS A 469 -1.49 -7.54 27.26
C LYS A 469 -1.95 -8.53 26.20
N VAL A 470 -0.99 -9.02 25.44
CA VAL A 470 -1.19 -10.11 24.47
C VAL A 470 -0.02 -11.07 24.55
N ARG A 471 -0.27 -12.38 24.38
CA ARG A 471 0.81 -13.38 24.39
C ARG A 471 0.59 -14.53 23.41
N ILE A 472 1.69 -15.15 23.05
CA ILE A 472 1.74 -16.50 22.48
C ILE A 472 2.23 -17.49 23.52
N GLN A 473 1.49 -18.57 23.72
CA GLN A 473 1.90 -19.74 24.47
C GLN A 473 2.22 -20.85 23.49
N ILE A 474 3.47 -21.31 23.44
CA ILE A 474 3.94 -22.29 22.46
C ILE A 474 3.77 -23.68 23.05
N GLU A 475 3.07 -24.55 22.34
CA GLU A 475 2.76 -25.93 22.76
C GLU A 475 3.52 -26.97 21.92
N GLY A 476 4.06 -26.59 20.76
CA GLY A 476 4.83 -27.47 19.90
C GLY A 476 5.76 -26.72 18.96
N SER A 477 7.01 -27.17 18.88
CA SER A 477 8.03 -26.67 17.98
C SER A 477 8.99 -27.79 17.58
N LYS A 478 9.63 -27.64 16.41
CA LYS A 478 10.62 -28.62 15.91
C LYS A 478 11.99 -28.46 16.59
N GLU A 479 12.36 -27.23 16.87
CA GLU A 479 13.59 -26.81 17.55
C GLU A 479 13.20 -25.81 18.65
N ASN A 480 14.20 -25.17 19.31
CA ASN A 480 13.91 -24.10 20.25
C ASN A 480 13.13 -23.00 19.54
N PRO A 481 11.93 -22.63 20.02
CA PRO A 481 11.13 -21.62 19.36
C PRO A 481 11.82 -20.25 19.37
N SER A 482 11.73 -19.56 18.25
CA SER A 482 12.20 -18.18 18.10
C SER A 482 11.18 -17.35 17.34
N ILE A 483 11.07 -16.07 17.70
CA ILE A 483 10.16 -15.11 17.07
C ILE A 483 11.01 -13.91 16.66
N ALA A 484 11.04 -13.61 15.35
CA ALA A 484 11.69 -12.41 14.85
C ALA A 484 10.82 -11.18 15.08
N GLU A 485 9.50 -11.28 14.84
CA GLU A 485 8.57 -10.20 15.12
C GLU A 485 7.23 -10.72 15.64
N PHE A 486 6.75 -10.12 16.73
CA PHE A 486 5.39 -10.29 17.26
C PHE A 486 4.64 -8.97 17.12
N GLN A 487 3.77 -8.89 16.13
CA GLN A 487 3.12 -7.67 15.71
C GLN A 487 1.64 -7.68 16.08
N VAL A 488 1.12 -6.52 16.45
CA VAL A 488 -0.28 -6.33 16.85
C VAL A 488 -0.85 -5.11 16.15
N PHE A 489 -2.03 -5.25 15.54
CA PHE A 489 -2.66 -4.19 14.76
C PHE A 489 -4.13 -3.99 15.15
N ASP A 490 -4.60 -2.75 15.03
CA ASP A 490 -6.01 -2.37 15.08
C ASP A 490 -6.47 -1.97 13.68
N GLU A 491 -6.74 -2.95 12.84
CA GLU A 491 -7.19 -2.72 11.47
C GLU A 491 -8.64 -2.21 11.46
N ARG A 492 -8.89 -1.09 10.79
CA ARG A 492 -10.25 -0.56 10.55
C ARG A 492 -10.89 -1.34 9.41
N ARG A 493 -11.59 -2.40 9.76
CA ARG A 493 -12.36 -3.26 8.85
C ARG A 493 -13.84 -3.09 9.06
#